data_59edefeab327ca5c14550523ff0a8a03
#
_entry.id   59edefeab327ca5c14550523ff0a8a03
#
_cell.length_a   1.000
_cell.length_b   1.000
_cell.length_c   1.000
_cell.angle_alpha   90.00
_cell.angle_beta   90.00
_cell.angle_gamma   90.00
#
_symmetry.space_group_name_H-M   'P 1'
#
loop_
_entity.id
_entity.type
_entity.pdbx_description
1 polymer ?
#
loop_
_entity_poly.entity_id
_entity_poly.type
_entity_poly.pdbx_seq_one_letter_code
_entity_poly.pdbx_strand_id
1 'polypeptide(L)'
;MGVPLESLAVGKCYLTEIGQIRRVLEIKEAMVKYESRGKTAHGGSWGALTTVSNLRFARDVEREVPCDYDPRSRRYPEPNR
;
A
#
# COMPACT_ATOMS: atom_id res chain seq x y z
N MET A 1 -2.02 2.92 -12.71
CA MET A 1 -2.29 4.21 -12.38
C MET A 1 -1.63 4.59 -11.13
N GLY A 2 -1.72 5.39 -10.46
CA GLY A 2 -1.01 5.76 -9.28
C GLY A 2 -1.83 6.71 -8.44
N VAL A 3 -1.24 7.21 -7.40
CA VAL A 3 -1.90 8.20 -6.56
C VAL A 3 -1.11 9.49 -6.65
N PRO A 4 -1.71 10.61 -6.34
CA PRO A 4 -0.97 11.86 -6.33
C PRO A 4 0.15 11.80 -5.30
N LEU A 5 1.27 12.38 -5.66
CA LEU A 5 2.42 12.36 -4.79
C LEU A 5 2.10 12.95 -3.42
N GLU A 6 1.31 13.99 -3.41
CA GLU A 6 1.01 14.65 -2.15
C GLU A 6 0.08 13.84 -1.27
N SER A 7 -0.46 12.74 -1.77
CA SER A 7 -1.32 11.91 -0.93
C SER A 7 -0.53 10.93 -0.08
N LEU A 8 0.77 10.82 -0.31
CA LEU A 8 1.57 9.90 0.47
C LEU A 8 1.79 10.46 1.87
N ALA A 9 1.62 9.61 2.86
CA ALA A 9 1.82 10.03 4.24
C ALA A 9 2.21 8.85 5.09
N VAL A 10 3.03 9.13 6.08
CA VAL A 10 3.47 8.11 7.02
C VAL A 10 2.25 7.55 7.75
N GLY A 11 2.21 6.25 7.87
CA GLY A 11 1.12 5.57 8.56
C GLY A 11 -0.02 5.16 7.66
N LYS A 12 -0.04 5.62 6.43
CA LYS A 12 -1.12 5.26 5.52
C LYS A 12 -0.76 4.03 4.73
N CYS A 13 -1.78 3.33 4.27
CA CYS A 13 -1.60 2.11 3.52
C CYS A 13 -2.18 2.26 2.12
N TYR A 14 -1.57 1.59 1.17
CA TYR A 14 -1.92 1.73 -0.24
C TYR A 14 -1.94 0.36 -0.89
N LEU A 15 -2.85 0.17 -1.82
CA LEU A 15 -3.04 -1.10 -2.50
C LEU A 15 -2.37 -1.05 -3.87
N THR A 16 -1.61 -2.10 -4.20
CA THR A 16 -1.02 -2.21 -5.53
C THR A 16 -1.94 -3.00 -6.44
N GLU A 17 -1.66 -2.96 -7.73
CA GLU A 17 -2.47 -3.68 -8.69
C GLU A 17 -2.48 -5.18 -8.46
N ILE A 18 -1.42 -5.70 -7.88
CA ILE A 18 -1.34 -7.12 -7.66
C ILE A 18 -1.88 -7.56 -6.31
N GLY A 19 -2.49 -6.64 -5.59
CA GLY A 19 -3.14 -7.02 -4.35
C GLY A 19 -2.27 -6.95 -3.13
N GLN A 20 -1.15 -6.27 -3.21
CA GLN A 20 -0.28 -6.10 -2.06
C GLN A 20 -0.63 -4.80 -1.35
N ILE A 21 -0.58 -4.82 -0.04
CA ILE A 21 -0.79 -3.63 0.77
C ILE A 21 0.57 -3.12 1.22
N ARG A 22 0.83 -1.83 1.02
CA ARG A 22 2.09 -1.23 1.44
C ARG A 22 1.81 -0.14 2.44
N ARG A 23 2.46 -0.20 3.58
CA ARG A 23 2.30 0.82 4.62
C ARG A 23 3.54 1.69 4.66
N VAL A 24 3.34 2.97 4.55
CA VAL A 24 4.44 3.92 4.56
C VAL A 24 4.93 4.10 5.98
N LEU A 25 6.22 3.86 6.19
CA LEU A 25 6.82 3.97 7.50
C LEU A 25 7.61 5.27 7.65
N GLU A 26 8.20 5.74 6.56
CA GLU A 26 9.01 6.93 6.63
C GLU A 26 9.09 7.57 5.26
N ILE A 27 9.06 8.89 5.22
CA ILE A 27 9.28 9.64 3.99
C ILE A 27 10.39 10.62 4.30
N LYS A 28 11.48 10.52 3.56
CA LYS A 28 12.64 11.36 3.83
C LYS A 28 13.41 11.57 2.55
N GLU A 29 13.66 12.84 2.24
CA GLU A 29 14.49 13.18 1.08
C GLU A 29 14.00 12.52 -0.19
N ALA A 30 12.70 12.61 -0.39
CA ALA A 30 12.06 12.08 -1.58
C ALA A 30 12.11 10.56 -1.67
N MET A 31 12.40 9.88 -0.56
CA MET A 31 12.38 8.42 -0.52
C MET A 31 11.31 7.96 0.44
N VAL A 32 10.72 6.82 0.12
CA VAL A 32 9.67 6.22 0.93
C VAL A 32 10.14 4.86 1.40
N LYS A 33 10.10 4.66 2.70
CA LYS A 33 10.36 3.34 3.26
C LYS A 33 9.01 2.75 3.63
N TYR A 34 8.77 1.52 3.20
CA TYR A 34 7.48 0.90 3.46
C TYR A 34 7.65 -0.58 3.78
N GLU A 35 6.64 -1.13 4.40
CA GLU A 35 6.53 -2.57 4.59
C GLU A 35 5.29 -3.03 3.83
N SER A 36 5.23 -4.31 3.51
CA SER A 36 4.14 -4.81 2.70
C SER A 36 3.60 -6.11 3.25
N ARG A 37 2.37 -6.41 2.87
CA ARG A 37 1.74 -7.68 3.22
C ARG A 37 0.73 -8.03 2.16
N GLY A 38 0.22 -9.24 2.23
CA GLY A 38 -0.84 -9.64 1.34
C GLY A 38 -0.31 -10.38 0.15
N LYS A 39 -1.15 -10.51 -0.82
CA LYS A 39 -0.84 -11.24 -2.01
C LYS A 39 -0.42 -12.66 -1.70
N THR A 40 0.85 -12.91 -1.61
CA THR A 40 1.33 -14.24 -1.35
C THR A 40 1.51 -14.53 0.09
N ALA A 41 1.44 -13.52 0.90
CA ALA A 41 1.70 -13.76 2.28
C ALA A 41 0.56 -14.50 2.90
N HIS A 42 0.73 -14.82 4.10
CA HIS A 42 -0.26 -15.48 4.81
C HIS A 42 -1.14 -14.49 5.49
N GLY A 43 -1.69 -13.66 4.69
CA GLY A 43 -2.71 -12.84 5.22
C GLY A 43 -2.21 -11.62 5.93
N GLY A 44 -2.09 -11.59 7.13
CA GLY A 44 -1.89 -10.37 7.83
C GLY A 44 -0.50 -9.97 8.22
N SER A 45 0.47 -10.75 7.87
CA SER A 45 1.81 -10.45 8.32
C SER A 45 2.46 -9.35 7.51
N TRP A 46 3.00 -8.37 8.20
CA TRP A 46 3.81 -7.37 7.54
C TRP A 46 5.20 -7.92 7.37
N GLY A 47 5.73 -7.77 6.20
CA GLY A 47 7.01 -8.35 5.87
C GLY A 47 7.99 -7.34 5.38
N ALA A 48 8.86 -7.73 4.53
CA ALA A 48 9.99 -7.01 4.01
C ALA A 48 9.90 -5.49 4.02
N LEU A 49 10.97 -4.85 4.45
CA LEU A 49 11.10 -3.41 4.36
C LEU A 49 11.75 -3.06 3.04
N THR A 50 11.25 -2.05 2.40
CA THR A 50 11.76 -1.63 1.11
C THR A 50 11.79 -0.11 1.07
N THR A 51 12.78 0.43 0.37
CA THR A 51 12.88 1.87 0.18
C THR A 51 12.92 2.16 -1.31
N VAL A 52 12.08 3.07 -1.76
CA VAL A 52 12.04 3.47 -3.15
C VAL A 52 11.81 4.97 -3.20
N SER A 53 11.94 5.55 -4.40
CA SER A 53 11.65 6.96 -4.52
C SER A 53 10.16 7.19 -4.33
N ASN A 54 9.81 8.38 -3.87
CA ASN A 54 8.40 8.69 -3.67
C ASN A 54 7.64 8.68 -4.99
N LEU A 55 8.28 9.08 -6.07
CA LEU A 55 7.60 9.04 -7.36
C LEU A 55 7.29 7.62 -7.77
N ARG A 56 8.22 6.73 -7.53
CA ARG A 56 7.99 5.34 -7.89
C ARG A 56 6.92 4.71 -7.03
N PHE A 57 6.94 5.00 -5.73
CA PHE A 57 5.93 4.47 -4.85
C PHE A 57 4.54 4.93 -5.29
N ALA A 58 4.41 6.22 -5.54
CA ALA A 58 3.11 6.78 -5.92
C ALA A 58 2.61 6.18 -7.23
N ARG A 59 3.53 5.89 -8.14
CA ARG A 59 3.14 5.31 -9.41
C ARG A 59 2.71 3.86 -9.27
N ASP A 60 3.35 3.12 -8.38
CA ASP A 60 3.14 1.69 -8.28
C ASP A 60 1.90 1.30 -7.48
N VAL A 61 1.36 2.18 -6.67
CA VAL A 61 0.16 1.85 -5.92
C VAL A 61 -1.05 2.41 -6.64
N GLU A 62 -2.20 1.82 -6.39
CA GLU A 62 -3.41 2.25 -7.07
C GLU A 62 -4.23 3.22 -6.26
N ARG A 63 -4.34 2.99 -4.98
CA ARG A 63 -5.18 3.84 -4.15
C ARG A 63 -4.88 3.60 -2.69
N GLU A 64 -5.28 4.53 -1.88
CA GLU A 64 -5.17 4.40 -0.45
C GLU A 64 -6.27 3.48 0.06
N VAL A 65 -5.94 2.62 1.00
CA VAL A 65 -6.90 1.71 1.61
C VAL A 65 -6.66 1.70 3.10
N PRO A 66 -7.64 1.25 3.88
CA PRO A 66 -7.39 1.03 5.31
C PRO A 66 -6.28 0.01 5.48
N CYS A 67 -5.51 0.16 6.53
CA CYS A 67 -4.38 -0.75 6.72
C CYS A 67 -4.82 -2.17 7.05
N ASP A 68 -6.06 -2.35 7.45
CA ASP A 68 -6.56 -3.69 7.67
C ASP A 68 -7.36 -4.22 6.48
N TYR A 69 -7.27 -3.53 5.36
CA TYR A 69 -7.95 -3.96 4.15
C TYR A 69 -7.46 -5.35 3.73
N ASP A 70 -8.37 -6.19 3.30
CA ASP A 70 -8.02 -7.53 2.86
C ASP A 70 -8.44 -7.70 1.41
N PRO A 71 -7.51 -7.58 0.49
CA PRO A 71 -7.86 -7.64 -0.93
C PRO A 71 -8.36 -9.00 -1.36
N ARG A 72 -8.16 -10.01 -0.53
CA ARG A 72 -8.62 -11.32 -0.90
C ARG A 72 -9.98 -11.66 -0.35
N SER A 73 -10.54 -10.82 0.48
CA SER A 73 -11.79 -11.11 1.12
C SER A 73 -12.94 -10.73 0.23
N ARG A 74 -13.78 -11.67 -0.05
CA ARG A 74 -14.93 -11.36 -0.85
C ARG A 74 -16.03 -10.77 -0.06
N ARG A 75 -15.94 -10.86 1.22
CA ARG A 75 -16.92 -10.26 2.06
C ARG A 75 -16.69 -8.81 2.30
N TYR A 76 -15.55 -8.34 1.91
CA TYR A 76 -15.27 -6.94 2.07
C TYR A 76 -16.28 -6.20 1.23
N PRO A 77 -17.04 -5.33 1.81
CA PRO A 77 -18.14 -4.75 1.06
C PRO A 77 -17.65 -3.96 -0.11
N GLU A 78 -18.31 -4.18 -1.19
CA GLU A 78 -18.05 -3.39 -2.35
C GLU A 78 -19.12 -2.36 -2.41
N PRO A 79 -18.76 -1.15 -2.63
CA PRO A 79 -19.78 -0.11 -2.61
C PRO A 79 -20.85 -0.31 -3.64
N ASN A 80 -20.56 -1.05 -4.61
CA ASN A 80 -21.48 -1.18 -5.65
C ASN A 80 -22.29 -2.38 -5.58
N ARG A 81 -22.23 -3.01 -4.56
CA ARG A 81 -22.85 -4.19 -4.54
C ARG A 81 -24.04 -4.12 -4.27
#